data_4beab12716addf3e9e97ed1d21d22eac
#
_entry.id   4beab12716addf3e9e97ed1d21d22eac
#
_cell.length_a   1.000
_cell.length_b   1.000
_cell.length_c   1.000
_cell.angle_alpha   90.00
_cell.angle_beta   90.00
_cell.angle_gamma   90.00
#
_symmetry.space_group_name_H-M   'P 1'
#
loop_
_entity.id
_entity.type
_entity.pdbx_description
1 polymer ?
#
loop_
_entity_poly.entity_id
_entity_poly.type
_entity_poly.pdbx_seq_one_letter_code
_entity_poly.pdbx_strand_id
1 'polypeptide(L)'
;MKMTFRHYGDGDPVSLEYISQIPGMTGIVSAVYDVPPGCVWPTESIERIKAQAAAHGLAFEVVESVPVHEDIKLGKLTRDKYIEAYCENIRRLGRAGVKCICYNFMPVFDWLRSDLAHKNIDGSTSLIYRHEQVLAMDPAKGGLSLPGWDESYSAEGLAALLEEYAAVDAEALWDNLGYFIRAIMPACEEAGVNMAIHPDDPPWDIFGLPRIVTNEKNLDRLLALDPSPRNGLTLCTGSLGASPA
;
A
#
# COMPACT_ATOMS: atom_id res chain seq x y z
N MET A 1 -4.61 -20.05 -10.30
CA MET A 1 -4.84 -18.71 -9.72
C MET A 1 -5.76 -18.89 -8.53
N LYS A 2 -5.50 -18.21 -7.40
CA LYS A 2 -6.38 -18.20 -6.22
C LYS A 2 -7.23 -16.95 -6.26
N MET A 3 -8.52 -17.05 -5.93
CA MET A 3 -9.40 -15.90 -5.79
C MET A 3 -9.42 -15.48 -4.32
N THR A 4 -9.12 -14.22 -4.05
CA THR A 4 -9.07 -13.65 -2.70
C THR A 4 -9.88 -12.36 -2.66
N PHE A 5 -10.36 -12.00 -1.48
CA PHE A 5 -11.16 -10.78 -1.25
C PHE A 5 -10.42 -9.85 -0.28
N ARG A 6 -10.43 -8.53 -0.54
CA ARG A 6 -9.88 -7.55 0.39
C ARG A 6 -10.81 -7.41 1.59
N HIS A 7 -10.26 -7.54 2.79
CA HIS A 7 -10.98 -7.39 4.06
C HIS A 7 -10.24 -6.42 4.98
N TYR A 8 -10.95 -5.43 5.48
CA TYR A 8 -10.39 -4.31 6.24
C TYR A 8 -10.48 -4.49 7.77
N GLY A 9 -10.57 -5.73 8.25
CA GLY A 9 -10.60 -6.06 9.67
C GLY A 9 -12.01 -6.03 10.27
N ASP A 10 -12.07 -5.98 11.59
CA ASP A 10 -13.34 -6.18 12.34
C ASP A 10 -14.41 -5.10 12.06
N GLY A 11 -14.01 -3.94 11.52
CA GLY A 11 -14.92 -2.87 11.11
C GLY A 11 -15.42 -2.95 9.66
N ASP A 12 -14.99 -3.94 8.89
CA ASP A 12 -15.42 -4.09 7.50
C ASP A 12 -16.91 -4.43 7.40
N PRO A 13 -17.70 -3.68 6.62
CA PRO A 13 -19.12 -4.00 6.43
C PRO A 13 -19.35 -5.33 5.70
N VAL A 14 -18.35 -5.85 4.96
CA VAL A 14 -18.39 -7.15 4.31
C VAL A 14 -17.73 -8.18 5.21
N SER A 15 -18.56 -8.99 5.89
CA SER A 15 -18.06 -9.98 6.85
C SER A 15 -17.31 -11.14 6.17
N LEU A 16 -16.44 -11.81 6.94
CA LEU A 16 -15.78 -13.05 6.49
C LEU A 16 -16.77 -14.16 6.14
N GLU A 17 -17.93 -14.20 6.80
CA GLU A 17 -19.01 -15.11 6.48
C GLU A 17 -19.53 -14.86 5.05
N TYR A 18 -19.79 -13.59 4.68
CA TYR A 18 -20.24 -13.26 3.31
C TYR A 18 -19.17 -13.56 2.27
N ILE A 19 -17.91 -13.24 2.58
CA ILE A 19 -16.78 -13.54 1.69
C ILE A 19 -16.67 -15.04 1.42
N SER A 20 -16.84 -15.87 2.44
CA SER A 20 -16.75 -17.34 2.32
C SER A 20 -17.84 -17.95 1.44
N GLN A 21 -18.98 -17.27 1.24
CA GLN A 21 -20.08 -17.72 0.39
C GLN A 21 -19.85 -17.45 -1.11
N ILE A 22 -18.85 -16.66 -1.47
CA ILE A 22 -18.55 -16.36 -2.86
C ILE A 22 -17.96 -17.60 -3.53
N PRO A 23 -18.56 -18.12 -4.62
CA PRO A 23 -18.09 -19.32 -5.28
C PRO A 23 -16.63 -19.21 -5.72
N GLY A 24 -15.79 -20.17 -5.34
CA GLY A 24 -14.38 -20.20 -5.70
C GLY A 24 -13.48 -19.29 -4.86
N MET A 25 -14.01 -18.60 -3.84
CA MET A 25 -13.21 -17.83 -2.90
C MET A 25 -12.30 -18.74 -2.07
N THR A 26 -11.03 -18.41 -1.99
CA THR A 26 -10.02 -19.24 -1.31
C THR A 26 -9.35 -18.55 -0.14
N GLY A 27 -9.44 -17.23 -0.06
CA GLY A 27 -8.76 -16.48 0.99
C GLY A 27 -9.08 -15.00 1.02
N ILE A 28 -8.41 -14.32 1.94
CA ILE A 28 -8.48 -12.86 2.09
C ILE A 28 -7.13 -12.21 1.85
N VAL A 29 -7.19 -10.94 1.47
CA VAL A 29 -6.10 -9.97 1.56
C VAL A 29 -6.43 -9.01 2.68
N SER A 30 -5.55 -8.86 3.67
CA SER A 30 -5.79 -7.99 4.82
C SER A 30 -4.47 -7.42 5.36
N ALA A 31 -4.54 -6.63 6.43
CA ALA A 31 -3.40 -6.05 7.12
C ALA A 31 -3.70 -5.87 8.62
N VAL A 32 -2.67 -5.55 9.40
CA VAL A 32 -2.84 -5.10 10.78
C VAL A 32 -3.04 -3.57 10.74
N TYR A 33 -4.25 -3.11 11.07
CA TYR A 33 -4.65 -1.70 10.89
C TYR A 33 -4.46 -0.83 12.15
N ASP A 34 -4.22 -1.44 13.30
CA ASP A 34 -4.11 -0.80 14.61
C ASP A 34 -2.66 -0.51 15.05
N VAL A 35 -1.70 -0.70 14.14
CA VAL A 35 -0.27 -0.46 14.41
C VAL A 35 0.24 0.67 13.51
N PRO A 36 0.86 1.72 14.06
CA PRO A 36 1.38 2.83 13.28
C PRO A 36 2.44 2.41 12.24
N PRO A 37 2.56 3.12 11.11
CA PRO A 37 3.64 2.91 10.13
C PRO A 37 5.03 2.93 10.78
N GLY A 38 5.92 2.05 10.32
CA GLY A 38 7.28 1.93 10.85
C GLY A 38 7.42 1.15 12.15
N CYS A 39 6.32 0.65 12.71
CA CYS A 39 6.34 -0.21 13.89
C CYS A 39 6.28 -1.69 13.52
N VAL A 40 6.83 -2.52 14.42
CA VAL A 40 6.77 -3.99 14.28
C VAL A 40 5.38 -4.48 14.71
N TRP A 41 4.72 -5.23 13.85
CA TRP A 41 3.40 -5.79 14.13
C TRP A 41 3.46 -6.88 15.19
N PRO A 42 2.58 -6.87 16.21
CA PRO A 42 2.46 -7.95 17.17
C PRO A 42 2.14 -9.27 16.48
N THR A 43 2.81 -10.35 16.87
CA THR A 43 2.54 -11.70 16.33
C THR A 43 1.09 -12.10 16.59
N GLU A 44 0.56 -11.72 17.73
CA GLU A 44 -0.82 -11.99 18.15
C GLU A 44 -1.85 -11.35 17.21
N SER A 45 -1.57 -10.13 16.70
CA SER A 45 -2.45 -9.46 15.72
C SER A 45 -2.47 -10.20 14.39
N ILE A 46 -1.32 -10.66 13.92
CA ILE A 46 -1.18 -11.45 12.68
C ILE A 46 -1.92 -12.79 12.82
N GLU A 47 -1.68 -13.52 13.90
CA GLU A 47 -2.31 -14.82 14.15
C GLU A 47 -3.82 -14.70 14.37
N ARG A 48 -4.30 -13.59 14.95
CA ARG A 48 -5.73 -13.29 15.08
C ARG A 48 -6.40 -13.21 13.70
N ILE A 49 -5.85 -12.44 12.76
CA ILE A 49 -6.40 -12.33 11.38
C ILE A 49 -6.43 -13.71 10.71
N LYS A 50 -5.34 -14.46 10.85
CA LYS A 50 -5.22 -15.81 10.28
C LYS A 50 -6.26 -16.76 10.87
N ALA A 51 -6.45 -16.74 12.19
CA ALA A 51 -7.43 -17.58 12.87
C ALA A 51 -8.87 -17.22 12.49
N GLN A 52 -9.19 -15.92 12.39
CA GLN A 52 -10.50 -15.43 11.93
C GLN A 52 -10.79 -15.90 10.49
N ALA A 53 -9.85 -15.75 9.57
CA ALA A 53 -10.00 -16.25 8.20
C ALA A 53 -10.20 -17.77 8.16
N ALA A 54 -9.38 -18.52 8.89
CA ALA A 54 -9.44 -19.98 8.94
C ALA A 54 -10.77 -20.50 9.51
N ALA A 55 -11.39 -19.81 10.47
CA ALA A 55 -12.70 -20.13 11.01
C ALA A 55 -13.83 -20.11 9.95
N HIS A 56 -13.62 -19.39 8.85
CA HIS A 56 -14.52 -19.31 7.69
C HIS A 56 -14.01 -20.10 6.47
N GLY A 57 -13.00 -20.97 6.65
CA GLY A 57 -12.44 -21.76 5.55
C GLY A 57 -11.60 -20.94 4.56
N LEU A 58 -11.16 -19.73 4.93
CA LEU A 58 -10.40 -18.81 4.10
C LEU A 58 -8.91 -18.81 4.52
N ALA A 59 -8.00 -18.69 3.56
CA ALA A 59 -6.58 -18.53 3.81
C ALA A 59 -6.19 -17.04 3.96
N PHE A 60 -5.23 -16.74 4.81
CA PHE A 60 -4.57 -15.44 4.88
C PHE A 60 -3.14 -15.59 4.37
N GLU A 61 -2.95 -15.42 3.06
CA GLU A 61 -1.65 -15.59 2.39
C GLU A 61 -1.09 -14.32 1.77
N VAL A 62 -1.90 -13.26 1.70
CA VAL A 62 -1.51 -11.98 1.12
C VAL A 62 -1.82 -10.84 2.09
N VAL A 63 -0.83 -9.98 2.28
CA VAL A 63 -0.96 -8.73 3.03
C VAL A 63 -0.99 -7.55 2.07
N GLU A 64 -1.90 -6.63 2.31
CA GLU A 64 -1.91 -5.32 1.66
C GLU A 64 -2.45 -4.27 2.65
N SER A 65 -1.56 -3.44 3.22
CA SER A 65 -0.11 -3.42 3.05
C SER A 65 0.59 -3.35 4.41
N VAL A 66 1.87 -3.66 4.43
CA VAL A 66 2.75 -3.14 5.48
C VAL A 66 3.15 -1.73 5.03
N PRO A 67 2.74 -0.65 5.72
CA PRO A 67 3.05 0.70 5.28
C PRO A 67 4.54 0.99 5.31
N VAL A 68 5.06 1.57 4.22
CA VAL A 68 6.45 2.05 4.17
C VAL A 68 6.51 3.43 4.81
N HIS A 69 7.30 3.58 5.87
CA HIS A 69 7.42 4.83 6.62
C HIS A 69 7.98 5.98 5.75
N GLU A 70 7.48 7.21 5.95
CA GLU A 70 7.87 8.36 5.13
C GLU A 70 9.38 8.67 5.20
N ASP A 71 10.03 8.43 6.34
CA ASP A 71 11.49 8.61 6.46
C ASP A 71 12.29 7.70 5.50
N ILE A 72 11.74 6.55 5.11
CA ILE A 72 12.34 5.67 4.11
C ILE A 72 12.22 6.32 2.72
N LYS A 73 11.01 6.78 2.38
CA LYS A 73 10.72 7.43 1.09
C LYS A 73 11.48 8.75 0.93
N LEU A 74 11.65 9.51 2.02
CA LEU A 74 12.43 10.75 2.08
C LEU A 74 13.95 10.53 2.12
N GLY A 75 14.43 9.30 2.34
CA GLY A 75 15.86 9.00 2.47
C GLY A 75 16.52 9.55 3.72
N LYS A 76 15.76 9.79 4.81
CA LYS A 76 16.29 10.35 6.06
C LYS A 76 17.31 9.41 6.73
N LEU A 77 18.14 9.97 7.62
CA LEU A 77 19.10 9.18 8.39
C LEU A 77 18.44 8.13 9.31
N THR A 78 17.18 8.34 9.66
CA THR A 78 16.37 7.42 10.48
C THR A 78 15.79 6.26 9.70
N ARG A 79 15.90 6.23 8.37
CA ARG A 79 15.31 5.21 7.48
C ARG A 79 15.69 3.80 7.87
N ASP A 80 16.94 3.55 8.27
CA ASP A 80 17.44 2.21 8.57
C ASP A 80 16.72 1.56 9.74
N LYS A 81 16.35 2.34 10.77
CA LYS A 81 15.53 1.89 11.89
C LYS A 81 14.15 1.36 11.40
N TYR A 82 13.52 2.07 10.48
CA TYR A 82 12.22 1.69 9.94
C TYR A 82 12.30 0.52 8.96
N ILE A 83 13.40 0.42 8.21
CA ILE A 83 13.69 -0.73 7.36
C ILE A 83 13.90 -1.99 8.21
N GLU A 84 14.60 -1.90 9.34
CA GLU A 84 14.78 -3.02 10.26
C GLU A 84 13.43 -3.51 10.82
N ALA A 85 12.55 -2.58 11.23
CA ALA A 85 11.20 -2.92 11.66
C ALA A 85 10.38 -3.58 10.51
N TYR A 86 10.54 -3.10 9.29
CA TYR A 86 9.92 -3.67 8.11
C TYR A 86 10.40 -5.11 7.84
N CYS A 87 11.70 -5.36 7.94
CA CYS A 87 12.30 -6.70 7.83
C CYS A 87 11.75 -7.66 8.89
N GLU A 88 11.58 -7.19 10.13
CA GLU A 88 10.98 -8.03 11.17
C GLU A 88 9.50 -8.34 10.87
N ASN A 89 8.74 -7.39 10.31
CA ASN A 89 7.39 -7.63 9.84
C ASN A 89 7.35 -8.71 8.75
N ILE A 90 8.24 -8.65 7.77
CA ILE A 90 8.38 -9.69 6.73
C ILE A 90 8.61 -11.07 7.37
N ARG A 91 9.54 -11.17 8.33
CA ARG A 91 9.83 -12.44 9.01
C ARG A 91 8.62 -12.97 9.80
N ARG A 92 7.91 -12.10 10.52
CA ARG A 92 6.70 -12.50 11.29
C ARG A 92 5.60 -12.98 10.35
N LEU A 93 5.36 -12.26 9.27
CA LEU A 93 4.37 -12.63 8.26
C LEU A 93 4.72 -13.95 7.56
N GLY A 94 5.99 -14.17 7.22
CA GLY A 94 6.45 -15.44 6.67
C GLY A 94 6.24 -16.61 7.63
N ARG A 95 6.56 -16.45 8.92
CA ARG A 95 6.27 -17.46 9.96
C ARG A 95 4.78 -17.77 10.09
N ALA A 96 3.93 -16.77 9.91
CA ALA A 96 2.46 -16.93 9.92
C ALA A 96 1.92 -17.61 8.64
N GLY A 97 2.75 -17.77 7.60
CA GLY A 97 2.38 -18.42 6.34
C GLY A 97 2.00 -17.49 5.21
N VAL A 98 2.13 -16.17 5.40
CA VAL A 98 1.95 -15.17 4.33
C VAL A 98 2.98 -15.43 3.23
N LYS A 99 2.54 -15.32 1.97
CA LYS A 99 3.34 -15.59 0.76
C LYS A 99 3.69 -14.34 -0.01
N CYS A 100 2.87 -13.29 0.13
CA CYS A 100 3.04 -12.06 -0.62
C CYS A 100 2.66 -10.85 0.22
N ILE A 101 3.49 -9.82 0.17
CA ILE A 101 3.19 -8.49 0.70
C ILE A 101 3.07 -7.55 -0.50
N CYS A 102 1.83 -7.10 -0.76
CA CYS A 102 1.58 -5.98 -1.65
C CYS A 102 1.88 -4.69 -0.88
N TYR A 103 2.69 -3.81 -1.46
CA TYR A 103 3.09 -2.55 -0.86
C TYR A 103 3.10 -1.43 -1.90
N ASN A 104 3.14 -0.19 -1.48
CA ASN A 104 3.36 0.95 -2.35
C ASN A 104 4.52 1.83 -1.83
N PHE A 105 4.98 2.73 -2.68
CA PHE A 105 6.05 3.69 -2.35
C PHE A 105 5.62 5.13 -2.69
N MET A 106 4.31 5.36 -2.71
CA MET A 106 3.70 6.65 -3.00
C MET A 106 4.01 7.65 -1.87
N PRO A 107 4.57 8.84 -2.18
CA PRO A 107 4.78 9.88 -1.19
C PRO A 107 3.47 10.37 -0.58
N VAL A 108 3.39 10.44 0.73
CA VAL A 108 2.30 10.99 1.55
C VAL A 108 0.96 10.31 1.31
N PHE A 109 0.42 10.41 0.11
CA PHE A 109 -0.90 9.88 -0.25
C PHE A 109 -0.78 8.57 -1.03
N ASP A 110 -1.48 7.53 -0.60
CA ASP A 110 -1.62 6.29 -1.36
C ASP A 110 -2.52 6.54 -2.58
N TRP A 111 -3.58 5.76 -2.75
CA TRP A 111 -4.56 6.02 -3.78
C TRP A 111 -5.47 7.22 -3.40
N LEU A 112 -5.78 8.05 -4.38
CA LEU A 112 -6.58 9.26 -4.19
C LEU A 112 -7.90 9.17 -4.94
N ARG A 113 -8.98 9.66 -4.31
CA ARG A 113 -10.29 9.83 -4.95
C ARG A 113 -10.83 11.24 -4.67
N SER A 114 -11.58 11.79 -5.62
CA SER A 114 -12.20 13.10 -5.49
C SER A 114 -13.59 13.05 -4.86
N ASP A 115 -14.26 11.89 -4.91
CA ASP A 115 -15.57 11.67 -4.30
C ASP A 115 -15.64 10.19 -3.85
N LEU A 116 -16.02 9.98 -2.59
CA LEU A 116 -16.06 8.67 -1.95
C LEU A 116 -17.44 7.99 -2.03
N ALA A 117 -18.47 8.72 -2.46
CA ALA A 117 -19.85 8.25 -2.46
C ALA A 117 -20.64 8.74 -3.69
N HIS A 118 -19.96 8.84 -4.83
CA HIS A 118 -20.61 9.25 -6.07
C HIS A 118 -21.77 8.33 -6.42
N LYS A 119 -22.94 8.93 -6.63
CA LYS A 119 -24.14 8.18 -7.04
C LYS A 119 -24.12 7.89 -8.53
N ASN A 120 -24.16 6.62 -8.88
CA ASN A 120 -24.29 6.13 -10.23
C ASN A 120 -25.74 6.17 -10.70
N ILE A 121 -25.96 6.05 -12.02
CA ILE A 121 -27.28 6.10 -12.66
C ILE A 121 -28.23 4.99 -12.19
N ASP A 122 -27.68 3.86 -11.76
CA ASP A 122 -28.41 2.70 -11.23
C ASP A 122 -28.72 2.81 -9.73
N GLY A 123 -28.35 3.94 -9.10
CA GLY A 123 -28.53 4.19 -7.67
C GLY A 123 -27.46 3.62 -6.76
N SER A 124 -26.49 2.86 -7.27
CA SER A 124 -25.32 2.43 -6.53
C SER A 124 -24.39 3.59 -6.21
N THR A 125 -23.43 3.39 -5.31
CA THR A 125 -22.37 4.36 -5.03
C THR A 125 -21.02 3.78 -5.41
N SER A 126 -20.12 4.65 -5.87
CA SER A 126 -18.73 4.29 -6.18
C SER A 126 -17.77 5.40 -5.78
N LEU A 127 -16.52 5.00 -5.58
CA LEU A 127 -15.39 5.92 -5.48
C LEU A 127 -15.05 6.40 -6.88
N ILE A 128 -14.86 7.72 -7.08
CA ILE A 128 -14.45 8.27 -8.37
C ILE A 128 -13.26 9.21 -8.23
N TYR A 129 -12.50 9.34 -9.31
CA TYR A 129 -11.44 10.33 -9.47
C TYR A 129 -11.81 11.30 -10.60
N ARG A 130 -11.81 12.59 -10.32
CA ARG A 130 -11.94 13.67 -11.31
C ARG A 130 -10.76 14.61 -11.16
N HIS A 131 -9.92 14.64 -12.17
CA HIS A 131 -8.65 15.37 -12.13
C HIS A 131 -8.84 16.86 -11.80
N GLU A 132 -9.83 17.52 -12.41
CA GLU A 132 -10.16 18.92 -12.14
C GLU A 132 -10.52 19.19 -10.67
N GLN A 133 -11.23 18.25 -10.04
CA GLN A 133 -11.56 18.35 -8.62
C GLN A 133 -10.32 18.21 -7.76
N VAL A 134 -9.43 17.26 -8.08
CA VAL A 134 -8.18 17.05 -7.35
C VAL A 134 -7.25 18.26 -7.49
N LEU A 135 -7.14 18.86 -8.68
CA LEU A 135 -6.35 20.08 -8.89
C LEU A 135 -6.88 21.28 -8.09
N ALA A 136 -8.19 21.31 -7.80
CA ALA A 136 -8.79 22.35 -6.97
C ALA A 136 -8.63 22.13 -5.46
N MET A 137 -8.16 20.94 -5.05
CA MET A 137 -7.90 20.62 -3.64
C MET A 137 -6.59 21.26 -3.18
N ASP A 138 -6.57 21.71 -1.93
CA ASP A 138 -5.36 22.20 -1.28
C ASP A 138 -5.12 21.33 -0.03
N PRO A 139 -4.19 20.37 -0.10
CA PRO A 139 -3.96 19.47 1.01
C PRO A 139 -3.45 20.16 2.27
N ALA A 140 -2.86 21.36 2.15
CA ALA A 140 -2.37 22.13 3.30
C ALA A 140 -3.49 22.83 4.07
N LYS A 141 -4.68 23.04 3.47
CA LYS A 141 -5.80 23.72 4.14
C LYS A 141 -6.68 22.81 4.98
N GLY A 142 -6.46 21.50 4.96
CA GLY A 142 -7.32 20.55 5.64
C GLY A 142 -8.68 20.36 4.95
N GLY A 143 -9.49 19.42 5.46
CA GLY A 143 -10.83 19.15 4.91
C GLY A 143 -10.85 18.29 3.65
N LEU A 144 -9.72 17.68 3.30
CA LEU A 144 -9.69 16.61 2.32
C LEU A 144 -10.20 15.34 3.00
N SER A 145 -11.39 14.89 2.64
CA SER A 145 -11.84 13.55 3.00
C SER A 145 -11.17 12.57 2.05
N LEU A 146 -9.99 12.11 2.43
CA LEU A 146 -9.23 11.13 1.66
C LEU A 146 -9.38 9.77 2.31
N PRO A 147 -9.71 8.71 1.57
CA PRO A 147 -9.86 7.38 2.13
C PRO A 147 -8.58 6.92 2.84
N GLY A 148 -8.69 6.59 4.11
CA GLY A 148 -7.59 6.05 4.91
C GLY A 148 -6.55 7.04 5.42
N TRP A 149 -6.72 8.36 5.20
CA TRP A 149 -5.71 9.38 5.51
C TRP A 149 -6.12 10.45 6.51
N ASP A 150 -7.43 10.71 6.66
CA ASP A 150 -7.94 11.82 7.48
C ASP A 150 -7.53 11.76 8.96
N GLU A 151 -7.11 10.58 9.44
CA GLU A 151 -6.75 10.36 10.84
C GLU A 151 -5.23 10.25 11.09
N SER A 152 -4.41 10.20 10.03
CA SER A 152 -2.97 9.90 10.16
C SER A 152 -2.11 11.11 10.46
N TYR A 153 -2.49 12.32 10.00
CA TYR A 153 -1.72 13.54 10.16
C TYR A 153 -2.59 14.70 10.62
N SER A 154 -2.08 15.53 11.54
CA SER A 154 -2.64 16.88 11.74
C SER A 154 -2.38 17.75 10.51
N ALA A 155 -3.13 18.84 10.33
CA ALA A 155 -2.91 19.76 9.22
C ALA A 155 -1.48 20.33 9.21
N GLU A 156 -0.94 20.65 10.38
CA GLU A 156 0.44 21.13 10.54
C GLU A 156 1.45 20.02 10.20
N GLY A 157 1.21 18.78 10.62
CA GLY A 157 2.07 17.64 10.32
C GLY A 157 2.09 17.32 8.82
N LEU A 158 0.93 17.41 8.16
CA LEU A 158 0.83 17.22 6.72
C LEU A 158 1.56 18.33 5.96
N ALA A 159 1.38 19.59 6.34
CA ALA A 159 2.06 20.72 5.71
C ALA A 159 3.60 20.60 5.85
N ALA A 160 4.09 20.24 7.04
CA ALA A 160 5.52 20.01 7.26
C ALA A 160 6.06 18.86 6.40
N LEU A 161 5.31 17.76 6.27
CA LEU A 161 5.70 16.62 5.45
C LEU A 161 5.75 16.99 3.95
N LEU A 162 4.77 17.75 3.46
CA LEU A 162 4.77 18.24 2.08
C LEU A 162 5.97 19.17 1.80
N GLU A 163 6.35 20.01 2.76
CA GLU A 163 7.55 20.87 2.66
C GLU A 163 8.84 20.03 2.57
N GLU A 164 8.94 18.95 3.36
CA GLU A 164 10.07 18.03 3.27
C GLU A 164 10.17 17.36 1.89
N TYR A 165 9.03 16.99 1.28
CA TYR A 165 8.99 16.41 -0.06
C TYR A 165 9.32 17.38 -1.18
N ALA A 166 9.27 18.69 -0.97
CA ALA A 166 9.64 19.69 -1.97
C ALA A 166 11.10 19.54 -2.46
N ALA A 167 11.95 18.88 -1.68
CA ALA A 167 13.33 18.57 -2.03
C ALA A 167 13.53 17.18 -2.66
N VAL A 168 12.49 16.37 -2.81
CA VAL A 168 12.55 14.99 -3.31
C VAL A 168 11.91 14.91 -4.69
N ASP A 169 12.73 14.88 -5.71
CA ASP A 169 12.28 14.62 -7.09
C ASP A 169 12.10 13.13 -7.38
N ALA A 170 11.68 12.80 -8.60
CA ALA A 170 11.44 11.42 -9.01
C ALA A 170 12.71 10.55 -8.95
N GLU A 171 13.88 11.10 -9.28
CA GLU A 171 15.14 10.33 -9.23
C GLU A 171 15.57 10.06 -7.78
N ALA A 172 15.47 11.03 -6.90
CA ALA A 172 15.72 10.83 -5.47
C ALA A 172 14.76 9.78 -4.87
N LEU A 173 13.48 9.81 -5.29
CA LEU A 173 12.51 8.80 -4.85
C LEU A 173 12.86 7.41 -5.37
N TRP A 174 13.33 7.27 -6.63
CA TRP A 174 13.85 6.02 -7.18
C TRP A 174 15.07 5.51 -6.42
N ASP A 175 16.01 6.37 -6.05
CA ASP A 175 17.19 6.01 -5.27
C ASP A 175 16.79 5.47 -3.89
N ASN A 176 15.84 6.14 -3.23
CA ASN A 176 15.31 5.71 -1.94
C ASN A 176 14.55 4.37 -2.03
N LEU A 177 13.75 4.16 -3.09
CA LEU A 177 13.10 2.89 -3.36
C LEU A 177 14.13 1.77 -3.59
N GLY A 178 15.17 2.04 -4.39
CA GLY A 178 16.25 1.07 -4.64
C GLY A 178 17.02 0.72 -3.36
N TYR A 179 17.26 1.70 -2.49
CA TYR A 179 17.87 1.46 -1.19
C TYR A 179 16.98 0.53 -0.33
N PHE A 180 15.69 0.84 -0.24
CA PHE A 180 14.71 0.06 0.51
C PHE A 180 14.62 -1.38 0.00
N ILE A 181 14.43 -1.58 -1.32
CA ILE A 181 14.29 -2.93 -1.91
C ILE A 181 15.51 -3.78 -1.59
N ARG A 182 16.73 -3.29 -1.87
CA ARG A 182 17.96 -4.04 -1.58
C ARG A 182 18.12 -4.40 -0.11
N ALA A 183 17.67 -3.53 0.79
CA ALA A 183 17.78 -3.75 2.23
C ALA A 183 16.80 -4.82 2.74
N ILE A 184 15.61 -4.94 2.15
CA ILE A 184 14.59 -5.90 2.61
C ILE A 184 14.70 -7.28 1.93
N MET A 185 15.32 -7.39 0.74
CA MET A 185 15.38 -8.65 0.00
C MET A 185 15.95 -9.82 0.79
N PRO A 186 17.04 -9.68 1.59
CA PRO A 186 17.52 -10.78 2.42
C PRO A 186 16.46 -11.33 3.40
N ALA A 187 15.64 -10.45 3.99
CA ALA A 187 14.55 -10.90 4.87
C ALA A 187 13.42 -11.58 4.09
N CYS A 188 13.15 -11.15 2.86
CA CYS A 188 12.18 -11.79 1.97
C CYS A 188 12.61 -13.20 1.58
N GLU A 189 13.89 -13.39 1.26
CA GLU A 189 14.45 -14.69 0.92
C GLU A 189 14.43 -15.64 2.12
N GLU A 190 14.87 -15.18 3.29
CA GLU A 190 14.82 -15.92 4.56
C GLU A 190 13.40 -16.38 4.89
N ALA A 191 12.43 -15.46 4.79
CA ALA A 191 11.05 -15.71 5.16
C ALA A 191 10.21 -16.43 4.07
N GLY A 192 10.73 -16.53 2.85
CA GLY A 192 10.00 -17.09 1.71
C GLY A 192 8.81 -16.24 1.26
N VAL A 193 8.86 -14.91 1.46
CA VAL A 193 7.80 -13.95 1.16
C VAL A 193 8.15 -13.15 -0.10
N ASN A 194 7.20 -12.99 -1.01
CA ASN A 194 7.35 -12.13 -2.17
C ASN A 194 6.90 -10.70 -1.81
N MET A 195 7.64 -9.72 -2.31
CA MET A 195 7.20 -8.32 -2.33
C MET A 195 6.57 -8.03 -3.69
N ALA A 196 5.42 -7.36 -3.69
CA ALA A 196 4.74 -6.97 -4.92
C ALA A 196 4.33 -5.49 -4.82
N ILE A 197 5.05 -4.62 -5.54
CA ILE A 197 4.72 -3.20 -5.51
C ILE A 197 3.40 -2.93 -6.24
N HIS A 198 2.52 -2.18 -5.61
CA HIS A 198 1.33 -1.63 -6.26
C HIS A 198 1.74 -0.42 -7.11
N PRO A 199 1.35 -0.34 -8.39
CA PRO A 199 1.60 0.84 -9.20
C PRO A 199 0.88 2.06 -8.62
N ASP A 200 1.42 3.24 -8.89
CA ASP A 200 0.91 4.48 -8.30
C ASP A 200 -0.52 4.79 -8.78
N ASP A 201 -1.35 5.27 -7.88
CA ASP A 201 -2.75 5.63 -8.14
C ASP A 201 -3.05 7.03 -7.56
N PRO A 202 -3.24 8.04 -8.41
CA PRO A 202 -3.18 7.98 -9.87
C PRO A 202 -1.75 7.81 -10.40
N PRO A 203 -1.57 7.34 -11.66
CA PRO A 203 -0.28 7.15 -12.28
C PRO A 203 0.32 8.45 -12.86
N TRP A 204 0.17 9.56 -12.16
CA TRP A 204 0.76 10.89 -12.45
C TRP A 204 0.92 11.68 -11.17
N ASP A 205 1.79 12.67 -11.19
CA ASP A 205 2.11 13.52 -10.05
C ASP A 205 0.88 14.26 -9.50
N ILE A 206 0.77 14.31 -8.18
CA ILE A 206 -0.30 15.02 -7.48
C ILE A 206 0.28 15.91 -6.38
N PHE A 207 -0.25 17.11 -6.23
CA PHE A 207 0.17 18.06 -5.19
C PHE A 207 1.68 18.34 -5.14
N GLY A 208 2.36 18.25 -6.30
CA GLY A 208 3.82 18.37 -6.39
C GLY A 208 4.61 17.15 -5.93
N LEU A 209 3.94 16.07 -5.57
CA LEU A 209 4.57 14.81 -5.18
C LEU A 209 4.79 13.90 -6.39
N PRO A 210 6.02 13.36 -6.60
CA PRO A 210 6.31 12.51 -7.73
C PRO A 210 5.61 11.14 -7.62
N ARG A 211 5.19 10.60 -8.77
CA ARG A 211 4.72 9.24 -8.95
C ARG A 211 5.67 8.50 -9.88
N ILE A 212 6.24 7.39 -9.43
CA ILE A 212 7.37 6.74 -10.12
C ILE A 212 7.07 5.34 -10.66
N VAL A 213 5.99 4.69 -10.21
CA VAL A 213 5.61 3.35 -10.67
C VAL A 213 4.33 3.46 -11.51
N THR A 214 4.45 4.00 -12.73
CA THR A 214 3.31 4.50 -13.51
C THR A 214 3.12 3.88 -14.90
N ASN A 215 4.15 3.24 -15.45
CA ASN A 215 4.14 2.71 -16.81
C ASN A 215 5.12 1.53 -16.97
N GLU A 216 5.09 0.85 -18.11
CA GLU A 216 5.91 -0.33 -18.41
C GLU A 216 7.40 -0.09 -18.17
N LYS A 217 7.96 1.04 -18.66
CA LYS A 217 9.37 1.37 -18.49
C LYS A 217 9.76 1.49 -17.00
N ASN A 218 8.87 2.02 -16.19
CA ASN A 218 9.08 2.16 -14.75
C ASN A 218 8.95 0.81 -14.04
N LEU A 219 8.09 -0.08 -14.53
CA LEU A 219 8.01 -1.45 -14.02
C LEU A 219 9.30 -2.24 -14.32
N ASP A 220 9.86 -2.10 -15.54
CA ASP A 220 11.16 -2.67 -15.89
C ASP A 220 12.28 -2.12 -15.01
N ARG A 221 12.28 -0.80 -14.77
CA ARG A 221 13.26 -0.14 -13.88
C ARG A 221 13.17 -0.70 -12.46
N LEU A 222 11.96 -0.92 -11.94
CA LEU A 222 11.75 -1.50 -10.62
C LEU A 222 12.32 -2.91 -10.52
N LEU A 223 12.02 -3.76 -11.50
CA LEU A 223 12.55 -5.14 -11.51
C LEU A 223 14.07 -5.17 -11.60
N ALA A 224 14.68 -4.17 -12.23
CA ALA A 224 16.13 -4.03 -12.33
C ALA A 224 16.82 -3.51 -11.04
N LEU A 225 16.07 -3.01 -10.05
CA LEU A 225 16.63 -2.54 -8.77
C LEU A 225 17.27 -3.66 -7.95
N ASP A 226 16.71 -4.87 -8.04
CA ASP A 226 17.23 -6.07 -7.39
C ASP A 226 16.82 -7.32 -8.19
N PRO A 227 17.77 -8.25 -8.50
CA PRO A 227 17.49 -9.42 -9.33
C PRO A 227 16.78 -10.55 -8.56
N SER A 228 16.51 -10.39 -7.29
CA SER A 228 15.82 -11.41 -6.49
C SER A 228 14.45 -11.73 -7.09
N PRO A 229 14.07 -13.01 -7.23
CA PRO A 229 12.72 -13.40 -7.65
C PRO A 229 11.65 -13.03 -6.62
N ARG A 230 12.03 -12.49 -5.47
CA ARG A 230 11.13 -11.97 -4.45
C ARG A 230 10.72 -10.52 -4.73
N ASN A 231 11.45 -9.80 -5.58
CA ASN A 231 11.08 -8.45 -6.05
C ASN A 231 10.10 -8.56 -7.22
N GLY A 232 8.86 -8.17 -7.03
CA GLY A 232 7.78 -8.37 -7.99
C GLY A 232 6.79 -7.22 -8.07
N LEU A 233 5.76 -7.42 -8.89
CA LEU A 233 4.77 -6.43 -9.27
C LEU A 233 3.36 -6.87 -8.89
N THR A 234 2.51 -5.92 -8.54
CA THR A 234 1.06 -6.08 -8.50
C THR A 234 0.48 -5.55 -9.81
N LEU A 235 -0.31 -6.35 -10.52
CA LEU A 235 -1.06 -5.88 -11.69
C LEU A 235 -2.37 -5.24 -11.23
N CYS A 236 -2.37 -3.93 -11.04
CA CYS A 236 -3.57 -3.16 -10.76
C CYS A 236 -4.15 -2.59 -12.06
N THR A 237 -5.25 -3.17 -12.52
CA THR A 237 -5.92 -2.71 -13.75
C THR A 237 -6.55 -1.32 -13.60
N GLY A 238 -6.93 -0.93 -12.38
CA GLY A 238 -7.46 0.41 -12.09
C GLY A 238 -6.40 1.49 -12.26
N SER A 239 -5.23 1.31 -11.67
CA SER A 239 -4.11 2.25 -11.75
C SER A 239 -3.50 2.29 -13.15
N LEU A 240 -3.00 1.16 -13.65
CA LEU A 240 -2.36 1.09 -14.97
C LEU A 240 -3.31 1.43 -16.11
N GLY A 241 -4.61 1.08 -16.01
CA GLY A 241 -5.62 1.39 -17.00
C GLY A 241 -6.08 2.84 -17.01
N ALA A 242 -5.75 3.63 -15.98
CA ALA A 242 -6.04 5.07 -15.94
C ALA A 242 -4.98 5.91 -16.67
N SER A 243 -3.80 5.35 -16.95
CA SER A 243 -2.74 6.06 -17.68
C SER A 243 -3.20 6.35 -19.10
N PRO A 244 -3.20 7.62 -19.55
CA PRO A 244 -3.36 7.91 -20.97
C PRO A 244 -2.16 7.30 -21.72
N ALA A 245 -2.45 6.44 -22.68
CA ALA A 245 -1.45 5.80 -23.52
C ALA A 245 -0.68 6.81 -24.38
#